data_6248fb4aebe53b0336d773bae2580432
#
_entry.id   6248fb4aebe53b0336d773bae2580432
#
_cell.length_a   1.000
_cell.length_b   1.000
_cell.length_c   1.000
_cell.angle_alpha   90.00
_cell.angle_beta   90.00
_cell.angle_gamma   90.00
#
_symmetry.space_group_name_H-M   'P 1'
#
loop_
_entity.id
_entity.type
_entity.pdbx_description
1 polymer ?
#
loop_
_entity_poly.entity_id
_entity_poly.type
_entity_poly.pdbx_seq_one_letter_code
_entity_poly.pdbx_strand_id
1 'polypeptide(L)'
;MRALITAASLALLAAPTASAANGWWTFDRNTNLNSVLSWTWTYPPNSTRYTHSWRAGSGTTTNECEKARGWLPAGWYALRGHWNDYPGSTIRGRVWWIQDKYCANGTTLRTELFIHTEETRERGQYCTSAYDDPFCWEREADYYSLGCIKLSRPSPVANFPADMASAHSYYHTYGGSPDHGDLPDDPNELYVFS
;
A
#
# COMPACT_ATOMS: atom_id res chain seq x y z
N MET A 1 -22.43 -68.68 -1.59
CA MET A 1 -21.32 -67.70 -1.68
C MET A 1 -21.95 -66.30 -1.54
N ARG A 2 -21.65 -65.62 -0.44
CA ARG A 2 -22.13 -64.21 -0.23
C ARG A 2 -20.91 -63.30 -0.41
N ALA A 3 -21.01 -62.40 -1.39
CA ALA A 3 -19.98 -61.39 -1.64
C ALA A 3 -20.16 -60.23 -0.64
N LEU A 4 -19.11 -59.93 0.12
CA LEU A 4 -19.01 -58.75 0.96
C LEU A 4 -18.55 -57.56 0.07
N ILE A 5 -19.38 -56.58 -0.06
CA ILE A 5 -19.05 -55.30 -0.68
C ILE A 5 -18.49 -54.37 0.42
N THR A 6 -17.20 -54.15 0.41
CA THR A 6 -16.55 -53.18 1.29
C THR A 6 -16.70 -51.77 0.68
N ALA A 7 -17.45 -50.90 1.31
CA ALA A 7 -17.55 -49.49 0.94
C ALA A 7 -16.31 -48.77 1.42
N ALA A 8 -15.50 -48.25 0.52
CA ALA A 8 -14.40 -47.35 0.84
C ALA A 8 -14.93 -45.95 1.04
N SER A 9 -14.86 -45.44 2.26
CA SER A 9 -15.18 -44.04 2.57
C SER A 9 -14.04 -43.14 2.09
N LEU A 10 -14.28 -42.35 1.05
CA LEU A 10 -13.42 -41.23 0.68
C LEU A 10 -13.58 -40.12 1.72
N ALA A 11 -12.58 -39.93 2.56
CA ALA A 11 -12.47 -38.71 3.37
C ALA A 11 -12.12 -37.55 2.46
N LEU A 12 -13.07 -36.65 2.21
CA LEU A 12 -12.78 -35.35 1.61
C LEU A 12 -11.92 -34.55 2.61
N LEU A 13 -10.65 -34.44 2.32
CA LEU A 13 -9.80 -33.44 2.98
C LEU A 13 -10.28 -32.05 2.51
N ALA A 14 -10.95 -31.34 3.40
CA ALA A 14 -11.27 -29.95 3.18
C ALA A 14 -9.95 -29.18 3.03
N ALA A 15 -9.75 -28.54 1.87
CA ALA A 15 -8.65 -27.63 1.68
C ALA A 15 -8.75 -26.52 2.76
N PRO A 16 -7.62 -26.10 3.35
CA PRO A 16 -7.65 -24.96 4.25
C PRO A 16 -8.23 -23.77 3.52
N THR A 17 -9.32 -23.22 4.03
CA THR A 17 -9.86 -21.95 3.55
C THR A 17 -8.75 -20.90 3.73
N ALA A 18 -8.36 -20.24 2.65
CA ALA A 18 -7.46 -19.11 2.74
C ALA A 18 -7.99 -18.18 3.85
N SER A 19 -7.15 -17.93 4.84
CA SER A 19 -7.48 -16.98 5.90
C SER A 19 -7.74 -15.63 5.24
N ALA A 20 -8.92 -15.06 5.44
CA ALA A 20 -9.18 -13.70 4.99
C ALA A 20 -8.06 -12.78 5.50
N ALA A 21 -7.58 -11.90 4.66
CA ALA A 21 -6.54 -10.95 5.03
C ALA A 21 -6.94 -10.21 6.31
N ASN A 22 -6.13 -10.33 7.34
CA ASN A 22 -6.45 -9.81 8.67
C ASN A 22 -5.86 -8.41 8.90
N GLY A 23 -5.56 -7.68 7.83
CA GLY A 23 -4.89 -6.40 7.90
C GLY A 23 -5.57 -5.31 7.05
N TRP A 24 -5.31 -4.06 7.43
CA TRP A 24 -5.75 -2.88 6.68
C TRP A 24 -4.77 -1.73 6.85
N TRP A 25 -4.76 -0.84 5.86
CA TRP A 25 -4.02 0.40 5.89
C TRP A 25 -4.84 1.51 6.55
N THR A 26 -4.15 2.41 7.25
CA THR A 26 -4.70 3.71 7.65
C THR A 26 -3.74 4.81 7.23
N PHE A 27 -4.28 5.95 6.80
CA PHE A 27 -3.51 7.14 6.51
C PHE A 27 -4.08 8.32 7.31
N ASP A 28 -3.33 8.74 8.32
CA ASP A 28 -3.64 9.91 9.14
C ASP A 28 -3.02 11.15 8.48
N ARG A 29 -3.87 12.02 7.95
CA ARG A 29 -3.48 13.25 7.28
C ARG A 29 -3.22 14.34 8.31
N ASN A 30 -1.98 14.56 8.67
CA ASN A 30 -1.59 15.61 9.59
C ASN A 30 -1.11 16.87 8.84
N THR A 31 -0.10 16.73 7.98
CA THR A 31 0.33 17.74 7.01
C THR A 31 0.72 17.06 5.70
N ASN A 32 0.88 17.84 4.62
CA ASN A 32 1.29 17.30 3.33
C ASN A 32 2.62 16.54 3.38
N LEU A 33 3.52 16.93 4.28
CA LEU A 33 4.87 16.37 4.41
C LEU A 33 5.06 15.45 5.62
N ASN A 34 4.14 15.48 6.57
CA ASN A 34 4.30 14.78 7.84
C ASN A 34 2.99 14.17 8.31
N SER A 35 2.51 13.27 7.51
CA SER A 35 1.37 12.39 7.78
C SER A 35 1.88 11.00 8.14
N VAL A 36 0.99 10.10 8.53
CA VAL A 36 1.34 8.76 8.99
C VAL A 36 0.57 7.71 8.21
N LEU A 37 1.30 6.83 7.52
CA LEU A 37 0.75 5.60 6.95
C LEU A 37 0.99 4.47 7.95
N SER A 38 -0.02 3.68 8.24
CA SER A 38 0.08 2.56 9.17
C SER A 38 -0.50 1.28 8.58
N TRP A 39 0.16 0.16 8.80
CA TRP A 39 -0.38 -1.17 8.59
C TRP A 39 -0.82 -1.74 9.91
N THR A 40 -2.07 -2.14 10.02
CA THR A 40 -2.66 -2.77 11.20
C THR A 40 -3.11 -4.17 10.84
N TRP A 41 -2.81 -5.14 11.70
CA TRP A 41 -3.23 -6.53 11.51
C TRP A 41 -3.67 -7.15 12.83
N THR A 42 -4.43 -8.22 12.72
CA THR A 42 -4.89 -9.01 13.87
C THR A 42 -4.21 -10.37 13.84
N TYR A 43 -3.58 -10.76 14.93
CA TYR A 43 -2.91 -12.04 15.04
C TYR A 43 -3.83 -13.10 15.67
N PRO A 44 -4.17 -14.19 14.93
CA PRO A 44 -4.86 -15.34 15.52
C PRO A 44 -3.93 -16.07 16.51
N PRO A 45 -4.44 -16.73 17.55
CA PRO A 45 -5.85 -16.94 17.92
C PRO A 45 -6.42 -15.93 18.91
N ASN A 46 -5.60 -15.01 19.44
CA ASN A 46 -5.99 -14.13 20.53
C ASN A 46 -6.63 -12.81 20.10
N SER A 47 -6.78 -12.58 18.79
CA SER A 47 -7.31 -11.35 18.21
C SER A 47 -6.58 -10.08 18.66
N THR A 48 -5.32 -10.22 19.08
CA THR A 48 -4.49 -9.08 19.43
C THR A 48 -4.20 -8.26 18.18
N ARG A 49 -4.40 -6.96 18.29
CA ARG A 49 -4.15 -6.01 17.21
C ARG A 49 -2.75 -5.44 17.34
N TYR A 50 -2.02 -5.43 16.23
CA TYR A 50 -0.70 -4.83 16.09
C TYR A 50 -0.73 -3.77 15.01
N THR A 51 0.10 -2.75 15.17
CA THR A 51 0.22 -1.66 14.19
C THR A 51 1.68 -1.29 14.03
N HIS A 52 2.11 -1.12 12.78
CA HIS A 52 3.40 -0.50 12.45
C HIS A 52 3.15 0.72 11.56
N SER A 53 3.93 1.77 11.76
CA SER A 53 3.67 3.08 11.16
C SER A 53 4.93 3.66 10.52
N TRP A 54 4.73 4.41 9.44
CA TRP A 54 5.77 5.12 8.71
C TRP A 54 5.35 6.57 8.50
N ARG A 55 6.32 7.46 8.49
CA ARG A 55 6.10 8.81 8.00
C ARG A 55 5.75 8.74 6.52
N ALA A 56 4.76 9.53 6.11
CA ALA A 56 4.34 9.64 4.72
C ALA A 56 3.87 11.07 4.42
N GLY A 57 3.74 11.38 3.14
CA GLY A 57 3.17 12.63 2.67
C GLY A 57 2.09 12.41 1.63
N SER A 58 1.33 13.46 1.32
CA SER A 58 0.32 13.43 0.27
C SER A 58 0.00 14.84 -0.21
N GLY A 59 -0.03 15.01 -1.52
CA GLY A 59 -0.34 16.30 -2.14
C GLY A 59 0.66 17.40 -1.83
N THR A 60 0.38 18.60 -2.33
CA THR A 60 1.09 19.85 -2.03
C THR A 60 0.19 20.87 -1.35
N THR A 61 -1.12 20.63 -1.33
CA THR A 61 -2.13 21.44 -0.62
C THR A 61 -3.07 20.53 0.16
N THR A 62 -3.73 21.09 1.17
CA THR A 62 -4.72 20.38 1.99
C THR A 62 -6.10 20.30 1.34
N ASN A 63 -6.31 21.00 0.22
CA ASN A 63 -7.57 20.95 -0.53
C ASN A 63 -7.65 19.64 -1.33
N GLU A 64 -8.32 18.64 -0.79
CA GLU A 64 -8.46 17.33 -1.42
C GLU A 64 -9.17 17.34 -2.79
N CYS A 65 -9.88 18.42 -3.13
CA CYS A 65 -10.56 18.58 -4.42
C CYS A 65 -9.67 19.22 -5.51
N GLU A 66 -8.48 19.65 -5.16
CA GLU A 66 -7.54 20.20 -6.13
C GLU A 66 -6.80 19.07 -6.85
N LYS A 67 -7.14 18.85 -8.15
CA LYS A 67 -6.50 17.82 -8.96
C LYS A 67 -5.01 18.05 -9.08
N ALA A 68 -4.23 16.97 -9.03
CA ALA A 68 -2.77 16.96 -9.16
C ALA A 68 -2.01 17.83 -8.13
N ARG A 69 -2.68 18.24 -7.04
CA ARG A 69 -2.04 19.02 -5.97
C ARG A 69 -2.59 18.68 -4.58
N GLY A 70 -3.91 18.49 -4.47
CA GLY A 70 -4.56 18.19 -3.20
C GLY A 70 -4.15 16.84 -2.62
N TRP A 71 -4.11 16.74 -1.31
CA TRP A 71 -3.85 15.46 -0.67
C TRP A 71 -4.97 14.42 -0.94
N LEU A 72 -4.73 13.17 -0.57
CA LEU A 72 -5.68 12.09 -0.78
C LEU A 72 -7.01 12.38 -0.06
N PRO A 73 -8.17 12.32 -0.73
CA PRO A 73 -9.47 12.55 -0.09
C PRO A 73 -9.73 11.62 1.09
N ALA A 74 -10.51 12.08 2.08
CA ALA A 74 -10.87 11.29 3.24
C ALA A 74 -11.82 10.12 2.91
N GLY A 75 -11.77 9.08 3.73
CA GLY A 75 -12.69 7.94 3.73
C GLY A 75 -12.06 6.61 3.35
N TRP A 76 -12.90 5.60 3.13
CA TRP A 76 -12.50 4.26 2.77
C TRP A 76 -12.16 4.10 1.30
N TYR A 77 -11.16 3.29 1.01
CA TYR A 77 -10.72 2.91 -0.32
C TYR A 77 -10.51 1.40 -0.39
N ALA A 78 -10.98 0.80 -1.48
CA ALA A 78 -10.46 -0.50 -1.88
C ALA A 78 -9.06 -0.34 -2.48
N LEU A 79 -8.20 -1.32 -2.28
CA LEU A 79 -6.99 -1.46 -3.06
C LEU A 79 -7.36 -2.17 -4.37
N ARG A 80 -6.84 -1.67 -5.49
CA ARG A 80 -7.11 -2.20 -6.84
C ARG A 80 -6.07 -3.19 -7.28
N GLY A 81 -4.91 -3.16 -6.66
CA GLY A 81 -3.81 -4.03 -6.96
C GLY A 81 -2.57 -3.67 -6.19
N HIS A 82 -1.65 -4.59 -6.19
CA HIS A 82 -0.37 -4.46 -5.53
C HIS A 82 0.71 -5.06 -6.44
N TRP A 83 1.77 -4.33 -6.65
CA TRP A 83 2.90 -4.74 -7.47
C TRP A 83 4.19 -4.63 -6.69
N ASN A 84 5.01 -5.63 -6.87
CA ASN A 84 6.40 -5.62 -6.45
C ASN A 84 7.32 -4.93 -7.47
N ASP A 85 6.85 -4.82 -8.70
CA ASP A 85 7.57 -4.22 -9.84
C ASP A 85 6.62 -3.56 -10.83
N TYR A 86 5.99 -2.47 -10.41
CA TYR A 86 5.09 -1.70 -11.27
C TYR A 86 5.84 -1.04 -12.44
N PRO A 87 5.43 -1.26 -13.69
CA PRO A 87 6.17 -0.81 -14.86
C PRO A 87 5.78 0.61 -15.35
N GLY A 88 5.27 1.45 -14.47
CA GLY A 88 4.82 2.80 -14.84
C GLY A 88 5.96 3.71 -15.32
N SER A 89 5.63 4.79 -15.99
CA SER A 89 6.62 5.76 -16.48
C SER A 89 7.14 6.68 -15.38
N THR A 90 6.26 7.10 -14.47
CA THR A 90 6.57 8.04 -13.38
C THR A 90 6.62 7.31 -12.04
N ILE A 91 5.62 6.51 -11.72
CA ILE A 91 5.58 5.66 -10.52
C ILE A 91 6.03 4.28 -10.94
N ARG A 92 6.98 3.68 -10.20
CA ARG A 92 7.61 2.40 -10.51
C ARG A 92 7.91 1.60 -9.26
N GLY A 93 8.32 0.33 -9.43
CA GLY A 93 8.73 -0.52 -8.32
C GLY A 93 7.55 -0.98 -7.48
N ARG A 94 7.68 -0.92 -6.16
CA ARG A 94 6.63 -1.39 -5.24
C ARG A 94 5.54 -0.35 -5.09
N VAL A 95 4.29 -0.75 -5.36
CA VAL A 95 3.13 0.13 -5.25
C VAL A 95 1.88 -0.62 -4.80
N TRP A 96 0.97 0.10 -4.17
CA TRP A 96 -0.44 -0.30 -4.02
C TRP A 96 -1.29 0.71 -4.79
N TRP A 97 -2.12 0.23 -5.70
CA TRP A 97 -3.06 1.07 -6.44
C TRP A 97 -4.31 1.27 -5.60
N ILE A 98 -4.65 2.52 -5.35
CA ILE A 98 -5.80 2.93 -4.55
C ILE A 98 -6.97 3.23 -5.50
N GLN A 99 -8.16 2.84 -5.09
CA GLN A 99 -9.41 3.14 -5.83
C GLN A 99 -9.57 4.63 -6.09
N ASP A 100 -10.07 4.97 -7.27
CA ASP A 100 -10.52 6.32 -7.60
C ASP A 100 -11.64 6.78 -6.68
N LYS A 101 -11.65 8.06 -6.32
CA LYS A 101 -12.62 8.61 -5.38
C LYS A 101 -13.00 10.05 -5.71
N TYR A 102 -14.26 10.35 -5.57
CA TYR A 102 -14.71 11.74 -5.51
C TYR A 102 -14.29 12.38 -4.18
N CYS A 103 -13.76 13.60 -4.24
CA CYS A 103 -13.51 14.38 -3.02
C CYS A 103 -14.82 14.91 -2.41
N ALA A 104 -14.74 15.57 -1.26
CA ALA A 104 -15.90 16.00 -0.48
C ALA A 104 -16.92 16.85 -1.26
N ASN A 105 -16.55 17.52 -2.36
CA ASN A 105 -17.48 18.26 -3.19
C ASN A 105 -18.39 17.40 -4.08
N GLY A 106 -18.16 16.09 -4.12
CA GLY A 106 -18.95 15.11 -4.89
C GLY A 106 -18.82 15.21 -6.43
N THR A 107 -18.01 16.11 -6.94
CA THR A 107 -17.87 16.39 -8.39
C THR A 107 -16.48 16.19 -8.94
N THR A 108 -15.45 16.39 -8.12
CA THR A 108 -14.05 16.23 -8.53
C THR A 108 -13.60 14.79 -8.27
N LEU A 109 -13.49 14.01 -9.35
CA LEU A 109 -12.94 12.66 -9.28
C LEU A 109 -11.41 12.74 -9.21
N ARG A 110 -10.83 12.05 -8.22
CA ARG A 110 -9.39 11.84 -8.05
C ARG A 110 -9.05 10.43 -8.54
N THR A 111 -8.11 10.35 -9.45
CA THR A 111 -7.70 9.13 -10.16
C THR A 111 -6.21 8.91 -10.06
N GLU A 112 -5.75 7.72 -10.45
CA GLU A 112 -4.32 7.37 -10.47
C GLU A 112 -3.64 7.56 -9.11
N LEU A 113 -4.31 7.06 -8.07
CA LEU A 113 -3.89 7.20 -6.69
C LEU A 113 -3.10 5.94 -6.26
N PHE A 114 -1.94 6.15 -5.66
CA PHE A 114 -1.06 5.07 -5.23
C PHE A 114 -0.50 5.31 -3.83
N ILE A 115 -0.13 4.22 -3.16
CA ILE A 115 0.90 4.23 -2.14
C ILE A 115 2.19 3.86 -2.86
N HIS A 116 3.20 4.73 -2.84
CA HIS A 116 4.44 4.55 -3.59
C HIS A 116 5.63 5.28 -2.97
N THR A 117 6.81 5.11 -3.56
CA THR A 117 8.01 5.92 -3.34
C THR A 117 8.63 6.31 -4.68
N GLU A 118 9.80 6.91 -4.69
CA GLU A 118 10.57 7.22 -5.92
C GLU A 118 11.54 6.10 -6.32
N GLU A 119 11.25 4.88 -5.96
CA GLU A 119 12.11 3.77 -6.36
C GLU A 119 11.97 3.42 -7.84
N THR A 120 13.07 2.95 -8.42
CA THR A 120 13.08 2.33 -9.74
C THR A 120 12.54 0.90 -9.66
N ARG A 121 12.41 0.23 -10.83
CA ARG A 121 12.06 -1.20 -10.90
C ARG A 121 13.09 -2.08 -10.21
N GLU A 122 14.35 -1.67 -10.25
CA GLU A 122 15.48 -2.34 -9.59
C GLU A 122 15.60 -1.98 -8.09
N ARG A 123 14.59 -1.23 -7.57
CA ARG A 123 14.52 -0.80 -6.16
C ARG A 123 15.63 0.16 -5.73
N GLY A 124 16.27 0.77 -6.68
CA GLY A 124 17.20 1.87 -6.50
C GLY A 124 16.54 3.22 -6.71
N GLN A 125 17.35 4.23 -6.94
CA GLN A 125 16.94 5.58 -7.36
C GLN A 125 17.76 6.02 -8.56
N TYR A 126 17.17 6.81 -9.44
CA TYR A 126 17.90 7.47 -10.54
C TYR A 126 18.57 8.77 -10.05
N CYS A 127 19.48 8.65 -9.11
CA CYS A 127 20.23 9.78 -8.64
C CYS A 127 21.53 9.90 -9.44
N THR A 128 21.67 10.93 -10.25
CA THR A 128 22.88 11.20 -11.03
C THR A 128 23.81 12.19 -10.36
N SER A 129 23.32 13.00 -9.43
CA SER A 129 24.14 13.94 -8.65
C SER A 129 23.46 14.29 -7.32
N ALA A 130 24.28 14.73 -6.39
CA ALA A 130 23.79 15.14 -5.08
C ALA A 130 22.88 16.38 -5.16
N TYR A 131 21.90 16.43 -4.29
CA TYR A 131 21.23 17.58 -3.72
C TYR A 131 20.12 18.30 -4.50
N ASP A 132 20.07 18.34 -5.82
CA ASP A 132 19.06 19.06 -6.59
C ASP A 132 18.39 18.20 -7.68
N ASP A 133 18.66 16.89 -7.67
CA ASP A 133 18.06 15.98 -8.62
C ASP A 133 16.61 15.69 -8.20
N PRO A 134 15.59 16.05 -9.02
CA PRO A 134 14.17 15.80 -8.69
C PRO A 134 13.82 14.32 -8.59
N PHE A 135 14.73 13.43 -8.96
CA PHE A 135 14.58 11.98 -8.86
C PHE A 135 15.25 11.38 -7.62
N CYS A 136 15.84 12.22 -6.76
CA CYS A 136 16.49 11.78 -5.54
C CYS A 136 15.67 12.23 -4.32
N TRP A 137 15.43 11.30 -3.43
CA TRP A 137 14.75 11.58 -2.17
C TRP A 137 15.71 12.17 -1.13
N GLU A 138 15.86 13.46 -1.11
CA GLU A 138 16.89 14.13 -0.31
C GLU A 138 16.35 15.09 0.73
N ARG A 139 15.11 15.56 0.55
CA ARG A 139 14.54 16.66 1.32
C ARG A 139 13.17 16.31 1.87
N GLU A 140 12.72 17.03 2.88
CA GLU A 140 11.35 16.94 3.37
C GLU A 140 10.30 17.21 2.27
N ALA A 141 10.60 18.08 1.32
CA ALA A 141 9.73 18.37 0.18
C ALA A 141 9.43 17.15 -0.70
N ASP A 142 10.29 16.13 -0.67
CA ASP A 142 10.11 14.90 -1.45
C ASP A 142 8.93 14.05 -0.97
N TYR A 143 8.35 14.34 0.19
CA TYR A 143 7.06 13.78 0.59
C TYR A 143 5.87 14.36 -0.18
N TYR A 144 6.04 15.42 -0.96
CA TYR A 144 5.00 15.92 -1.84
C TYR A 144 4.67 14.93 -2.97
N SER A 145 3.41 14.91 -3.34
CA SER A 145 2.90 14.11 -4.44
C SER A 145 1.78 14.88 -5.19
N LEU A 146 1.28 14.29 -6.24
CA LEU A 146 0.08 14.80 -6.93
C LEU A 146 -1.22 14.32 -6.28
N GLY A 147 -1.15 13.81 -5.04
CA GLY A 147 -2.27 13.31 -4.26
C GLY A 147 -2.16 11.84 -3.85
N CYS A 148 -1.11 11.16 -4.30
CA CYS A 148 -0.73 9.83 -3.83
C CYS A 148 -0.25 9.88 -2.37
N ILE A 149 -0.20 8.74 -1.71
CA ILE A 149 0.55 8.57 -0.46
C ILE A 149 1.99 8.23 -0.84
N LYS A 150 2.93 9.05 -0.41
CA LYS A 150 4.34 8.91 -0.72
C LYS A 150 5.14 8.58 0.54
N LEU A 151 5.82 7.44 0.51
CA LEU A 151 6.74 6.98 1.55
C LEU A 151 8.17 7.42 1.23
N SER A 152 9.07 7.31 2.20
CA SER A 152 10.47 7.60 2.00
C SER A 152 11.14 6.61 1.04
N ARG A 153 12.27 7.02 0.53
CA ARG A 153 13.11 6.30 -0.42
C ARG A 153 13.53 4.90 0.04
N PRO A 154 13.93 4.04 -0.89
CA PRO A 154 14.85 2.95 -0.58
C PRO A 154 16.16 3.55 -0.07
N SER A 155 16.59 3.23 1.15
CA SER A 155 17.80 3.80 1.74
C SER A 155 19.05 3.35 0.97
N PRO A 156 19.92 4.24 0.54
CA PRO A 156 21.26 3.88 0.06
C PRO A 156 22.20 3.54 1.22
N VAL A 157 21.82 3.84 2.46
CA VAL A 157 22.62 3.57 3.67
C VAL A 157 22.16 2.26 4.28
N ALA A 158 23.02 1.28 4.33
CA ALA A 158 22.72 -0.13 4.67
C ALA A 158 22.11 -0.39 6.05
N ASN A 159 21.93 0.62 6.90
CA ASN A 159 21.47 0.48 8.27
C ASN A 159 20.08 1.07 8.57
N PHE A 160 19.44 1.69 7.58
CA PHE A 160 18.05 2.13 7.72
C PHE A 160 17.17 1.34 6.76
N PRO A 161 16.22 0.52 7.24
CA PRO A 161 15.23 -0.07 6.36
C PRO A 161 14.49 1.07 5.67
N ALA A 162 14.53 1.08 4.34
CA ALA A 162 13.73 2.01 3.56
C ALA A 162 12.26 1.80 3.94
N ASP A 163 11.53 2.88 4.21
CA ASP A 163 10.15 2.78 4.69
C ASP A 163 9.27 1.98 3.74
N MET A 164 9.45 2.11 2.43
CA MET A 164 8.74 1.30 1.45
C MET A 164 9.09 -0.20 1.55
N ALA A 165 10.36 -0.55 1.75
CA ALA A 165 10.76 -1.95 1.92
C ALA A 165 10.20 -2.54 3.21
N SER A 166 10.19 -1.75 4.28
CA SER A 166 9.58 -2.10 5.55
C SER A 166 8.07 -2.27 5.40
N ALA A 167 7.37 -1.31 4.81
CA ALA A 167 5.93 -1.36 4.58
C ALA A 167 5.52 -2.60 3.77
N HIS A 168 6.24 -2.89 2.70
CA HIS A 168 6.04 -4.07 1.88
C HIS A 168 6.26 -5.37 2.67
N SER A 169 7.32 -5.44 3.47
CA SER A 169 7.61 -6.60 4.30
C SER A 169 6.53 -6.85 5.36
N TYR A 170 6.08 -5.79 6.05
CA TYR A 170 5.00 -5.91 7.05
C TYR A 170 3.68 -6.33 6.41
N TYR A 171 3.34 -5.75 5.26
CA TYR A 171 2.14 -6.13 4.52
C TYR A 171 2.14 -7.63 4.19
N HIS A 172 3.19 -8.15 3.56
CA HIS A 172 3.27 -9.55 3.18
C HIS A 172 3.36 -10.52 4.36
N THR A 173 4.06 -10.13 5.42
CA THR A 173 4.26 -11.01 6.58
C THR A 173 3.01 -11.12 7.43
N TYR A 174 2.21 -10.06 7.51
CA TYR A 174 1.15 -9.92 8.48
C TYR A 174 -0.23 -9.63 7.86
N GLY A 175 -0.65 -10.46 6.93
CA GLY A 175 -2.03 -10.53 6.47
C GLY A 175 -2.39 -9.71 5.25
N GLY A 176 -1.40 -9.20 4.52
CA GLY A 176 -1.60 -8.67 3.18
C GLY A 176 -1.79 -9.78 2.14
N SER A 177 -2.40 -9.44 1.02
CA SER A 177 -2.55 -10.37 -0.10
C SER A 177 -1.20 -10.59 -0.81
N PRO A 178 -1.03 -11.73 -1.50
CA PRO A 178 0.13 -11.94 -2.37
C PRO A 178 0.25 -10.86 -3.45
N ASP A 179 1.45 -10.71 -4.01
CA ASP A 179 1.67 -9.88 -5.19
C ASP A 179 0.74 -10.34 -6.32
N HIS A 180 -0.16 -9.47 -6.72
CA HIS A 180 -1.01 -9.67 -7.86
C HIS A 180 -1.21 -8.32 -8.55
N GLY A 181 -1.07 -8.28 -9.86
CA GLY A 181 -1.36 -7.09 -10.65
C GLY A 181 -2.82 -6.63 -10.50
N ASP A 182 -3.47 -6.31 -11.58
CA ASP A 182 -4.85 -5.85 -11.65
C ASP A 182 -5.89 -6.90 -11.19
N LEU A 183 -5.88 -7.33 -9.96
CA LEU A 183 -6.99 -8.10 -9.43
C LEU A 183 -7.99 -7.16 -8.76
N PRO A 184 -9.27 -7.22 -9.15
CA PRO A 184 -10.29 -6.30 -8.65
C PRO A 184 -10.63 -6.48 -7.15
N ASP A 185 -10.14 -7.53 -6.53
CA ASP A 185 -10.59 -7.99 -5.22
C ASP A 185 -9.42 -8.15 -4.22
N ASP A 186 -8.55 -7.14 -4.11
CA ASP A 186 -7.64 -7.11 -2.96
C ASP A 186 -8.51 -6.96 -1.69
N PRO A 187 -8.49 -7.94 -0.77
CA PRO A 187 -9.32 -7.90 0.43
C PRO A 187 -8.88 -6.82 1.42
N ASN A 188 -7.74 -6.19 1.18
CA ASN A 188 -7.24 -5.14 2.05
C ASN A 188 -7.80 -3.78 1.66
N GLU A 189 -8.03 -2.96 2.65
CA GLU A 189 -8.61 -1.63 2.53
C GLU A 189 -7.66 -0.57 3.08
N LEU A 190 -7.86 0.66 2.64
CA LEU A 190 -7.21 1.84 3.19
C LEU A 190 -8.28 2.79 3.75
N TYR A 191 -8.09 3.24 4.99
CA TYR A 191 -8.90 4.29 5.59
C TYR A 191 -8.09 5.57 5.76
N VAL A 192 -8.58 6.66 5.18
CA VAL A 192 -7.97 8.01 5.21
C VAL A 192 -8.77 8.92 6.13
N PHE A 193 -8.10 9.54 7.10
CA PHE A 193 -8.72 10.46 8.06
C PHE A 193 -7.77 11.63 8.42
N SER A 194 -8.26 12.58 9.21
CA SER A 194 -7.49 13.70 9.78
C SER A 194 -7.94 13.93 11.20
#